data_b75abc35198d89a3ff7f8397d6c19105
#
_entry.id   b75abc35198d89a3ff7f8397d6c19105
#
_cell.length_a   1.000
_cell.length_b   1.000
_cell.length_c   1.000
_cell.angle_alpha   90.00
_cell.angle_beta   90.00
_cell.angle_gamma   90.00
#
_symmetry.space_group_name_H-M   'P 1'
#
loop_
_entity.id
_entity.type
_entity.pdbx_description
1 polymer ?
#
loop_
_entity_poly.entity_id
_entity_poly.type
_entity_poly.pdbx_seq_one_letter_code
_entity_poly.pdbx_strand_id
1 'polypeptide(L)'
;MTSKVAVACAQFAAGSWDSSINEARAEELVREAASKGANIILLQELFQTPYFCQDQKQELFRLAQPFEGNATLLRFSKLAAELGVVLPISYFERANNSFYNSIAVYDADGSLLGHYRKTHIPDGEGYQEKFYFNPGDTGFRVFKTRFCTIGIAVCWDQWFPESARALALQGAEVLFYPTAIGSEPQDPGLNSYPHWCRVMQGHAGANLTPLVASNRVGLEKMSRSEITFYGGSFIAGPNGEIRAQIGSKTDCKDGFFDPRPERIEGVAVVSFDLEAVRWQRASWGLFRDRRPDMYGPLMTSDGLNKHPNCR
;
A
#
# COMPACT_ATOMS: atom_id res chain seq x y z
N MET A 1 1.54 -2.90 26.18
CA MET A 1 1.32 -2.24 24.86
C MET A 1 -0.05 -1.60 24.92
N THR A 2 -0.22 -0.39 24.41
CA THR A 2 -1.52 0.25 24.34
C THR A 2 -2.42 -0.56 23.42
N SER A 3 -3.65 -0.90 23.83
CA SER A 3 -4.61 -1.66 23.01
C SER A 3 -5.13 -0.84 21.83
N LYS A 4 -5.04 0.50 21.90
CA LYS A 4 -5.52 1.41 20.87
C LYS A 4 -4.38 1.90 19.98
N VAL A 5 -4.53 1.73 18.66
CA VAL A 5 -3.60 2.21 17.64
C VAL A 5 -4.37 3.01 16.60
N ALA A 6 -3.89 4.24 16.34
CA ALA A 6 -4.44 5.11 15.31
C ALA A 6 -3.62 4.97 14.03
N VAL A 7 -4.27 4.63 12.93
CA VAL A 7 -3.64 4.51 11.61
C VAL A 7 -4.18 5.57 10.66
N ALA A 8 -3.34 6.00 9.72
CA ALA A 8 -3.72 7.02 8.74
C ALA A 8 -3.33 6.60 7.32
N CYS A 9 -4.13 7.02 6.35
CA CYS A 9 -3.74 7.12 4.95
C CYS A 9 -3.61 8.60 4.55
N ALA A 10 -2.66 8.91 3.67
CA ALA A 10 -2.47 10.20 3.07
C ALA A 10 -2.64 10.10 1.55
N GLN A 11 -3.23 11.13 0.94
CA GLN A 11 -3.53 11.20 -0.48
C GLN A 11 -3.16 12.57 -1.04
N PHE A 12 -2.36 12.60 -2.11
CA PHE A 12 -2.01 13.84 -2.81
C PHE A 12 -1.60 13.58 -4.26
N ALA A 13 -1.56 14.65 -5.05
CA ALA A 13 -1.09 14.61 -6.43
C ALA A 13 0.45 14.74 -6.47
N ALA A 14 1.14 13.70 -6.92
CA ALA A 14 2.59 13.66 -7.07
C ALA A 14 3.01 14.08 -8.49
N GLY A 15 2.61 15.30 -8.92
CA GLY A 15 2.74 15.75 -10.30
C GLY A 15 4.08 16.43 -10.66
N SER A 16 5.00 16.61 -9.72
CA SER A 16 6.29 17.27 -9.96
C SER A 16 7.42 16.27 -10.25
N TRP A 17 8.25 16.59 -11.27
CA TRP A 17 9.51 15.88 -11.49
C TRP A 17 10.62 16.32 -10.52
N ASP A 18 10.45 17.46 -9.84
CA ASP A 18 11.27 17.81 -8.69
C ASP A 18 10.72 17.09 -7.46
N SER A 19 11.43 16.03 -7.05
CA SER A 19 11.01 15.19 -5.92
C SER A 19 10.90 15.98 -4.62
N SER A 20 11.65 17.05 -4.45
CA SER A 20 11.63 17.88 -3.24
C SER A 20 10.25 18.50 -3.00
N ILE A 21 9.51 18.84 -4.06
CA ILE A 21 8.15 19.39 -4.01
C ILE A 21 7.17 18.31 -3.51
N ASN A 22 7.22 17.12 -4.10
CA ASN A 22 6.33 16.01 -3.71
C ASN A 22 6.66 15.53 -2.29
N GLU A 23 7.95 15.48 -1.93
CA GLU A 23 8.39 15.13 -0.57
C GLU A 23 7.95 16.16 0.47
N ALA A 24 8.02 17.45 0.16
CA ALA A 24 7.52 18.48 1.05
C ALA A 24 6.02 18.36 1.27
N ARG A 25 5.26 18.08 0.21
CA ARG A 25 3.82 17.83 0.32
C ARG A 25 3.51 16.58 1.15
N ALA A 26 4.24 15.50 0.93
CA ALA A 26 4.13 14.28 1.74
C ALA A 26 4.41 14.54 3.22
N GLU A 27 5.47 15.30 3.53
CA GLU A 27 5.79 15.69 4.91
C GLU A 27 4.68 16.52 5.57
N GLU A 28 4.10 17.50 4.87
CA GLU A 28 2.94 18.27 5.37
C GLU A 28 1.79 17.36 5.80
N LEU A 29 1.45 16.36 4.95
CA LEU A 29 0.37 15.42 5.25
C LEU A 29 0.73 14.45 6.40
N VAL A 30 1.99 14.04 6.51
CA VAL A 30 2.47 13.25 7.67
C VAL A 30 2.31 14.06 8.95
N ARG A 31 2.71 15.34 8.96
CA ARG A 31 2.56 16.25 10.10
C ARG A 31 1.07 16.45 10.44
N GLU A 32 0.23 16.63 9.44
CA GLU A 32 -1.23 16.73 9.63
C GLU A 32 -1.80 15.47 10.28
N ALA A 33 -1.46 14.27 9.76
CA ALA A 33 -1.93 13.01 10.33
C ALA A 33 -1.44 12.81 11.77
N ALA A 34 -0.17 13.11 12.03
CA ALA A 34 0.41 13.06 13.39
C ALA A 34 -0.31 14.00 14.35
N SER A 35 -0.63 15.24 13.93
CA SER A 35 -1.37 16.22 14.74
C SER A 35 -2.80 15.76 15.06
N LYS A 36 -3.37 14.86 14.23
CA LYS A 36 -4.66 14.20 14.46
C LYS A 36 -4.54 12.92 15.31
N GLY A 37 -3.33 12.63 15.83
CA GLY A 37 -3.07 11.50 16.73
C GLY A 37 -2.74 10.18 16.04
N ALA A 38 -2.41 10.17 14.74
CA ALA A 38 -1.99 8.96 14.06
C ALA A 38 -0.66 8.43 14.61
N ASN A 39 -0.59 7.11 14.82
CA ASN A 39 0.62 6.40 15.24
C ASN A 39 1.39 5.82 14.04
N ILE A 40 0.67 5.37 13.00
CA ILE A 40 1.22 4.77 11.79
C ILE A 40 0.58 5.45 10.60
N ILE A 41 1.39 6.01 9.70
CA ILE A 41 0.91 6.85 8.59
C ILE A 41 1.41 6.27 7.28
N LEU A 42 0.49 5.95 6.38
CA LEU A 42 0.79 5.42 5.05
C LEU A 42 0.73 6.54 4.01
N LEU A 43 1.82 6.71 3.27
CA LEU A 43 1.87 7.47 2.03
C LEU A 43 1.57 6.56 0.83
N GLN A 44 1.31 7.15 -0.34
CA GLN A 44 1.09 6.43 -1.59
C GLN A 44 2.38 5.85 -2.18
N GLU A 45 2.26 4.93 -3.12
CA GLU A 45 3.35 4.29 -3.86
C GLU A 45 4.10 5.31 -4.73
N LEU A 46 5.46 5.22 -4.76
CA LEU A 46 6.37 5.99 -5.64
C LEU A 46 6.05 7.50 -5.67
N PHE A 47 5.76 8.07 -4.51
CA PHE A 47 5.24 9.43 -4.38
C PHE A 47 6.23 10.54 -4.72
N GLN A 48 7.53 10.20 -4.90
CA GLN A 48 8.58 11.19 -5.16
C GLN A 48 8.45 11.88 -6.52
N THR A 49 7.81 11.22 -7.49
CA THR A 49 7.69 11.70 -8.88
C THR A 49 6.30 11.37 -9.45
N PRO A 50 5.95 11.94 -10.63
CA PRO A 50 4.88 11.38 -11.43
C PRO A 50 5.08 9.87 -11.64
N TYR A 51 4.00 9.14 -11.88
CA TYR A 51 4.05 7.70 -12.11
C TYR A 51 4.70 7.40 -13.47
N PHE A 52 6.02 7.32 -13.44
CA PHE A 52 6.86 7.19 -14.62
C PHE A 52 6.69 5.87 -15.37
N CYS A 53 6.10 4.86 -14.75
CA CYS A 53 5.84 3.56 -15.37
C CYS A 53 4.79 3.58 -16.49
N GLN A 54 4.19 4.73 -16.78
CA GLN A 54 3.35 4.94 -17.97
C GLN A 54 4.16 4.83 -19.26
N ASP A 55 5.47 5.12 -19.23
CA ASP A 55 6.38 5.08 -20.38
C ASP A 55 7.54 4.11 -20.13
N GLN A 56 8.04 3.47 -21.17
CA GLN A 56 9.28 2.70 -21.15
C GLN A 56 10.43 3.58 -21.63
N LYS A 57 11.04 4.33 -20.72
CA LYS A 57 12.12 5.27 -21.02
C LYS A 57 13.38 4.94 -20.22
N GLN A 58 14.47 4.67 -20.94
CA GLN A 58 15.74 4.29 -20.33
C GLN A 58 16.29 5.37 -19.37
N GLU A 59 16.09 6.65 -19.70
CA GLU A 59 16.54 7.77 -18.87
C GLU A 59 15.88 7.82 -17.49
N LEU A 60 14.72 7.19 -17.29
CA LEU A 60 14.02 7.19 -16.02
C LEU A 60 14.61 6.23 -14.98
N PHE A 61 15.52 5.31 -15.40
CA PHE A 61 16.30 4.54 -14.43
C PHE A 61 17.19 5.40 -13.52
N ARG A 62 17.50 6.64 -13.93
CA ARG A 62 18.21 7.61 -13.06
C ARG A 62 17.45 8.01 -11.80
N LEU A 63 16.13 7.79 -11.75
CA LEU A 63 15.30 8.05 -10.57
C LEU A 63 15.56 7.02 -9.46
N ALA A 64 16.09 5.85 -9.82
CA ALA A 64 16.38 4.81 -8.85
C ALA A 64 17.56 5.21 -7.94
N GLN A 65 17.37 5.04 -6.64
CA GLN A 65 18.36 5.37 -5.62
C GLN A 65 18.76 4.11 -4.85
N PRO A 66 20.02 3.99 -4.41
CA PRO A 66 20.38 2.93 -3.49
C PRO A 66 19.65 3.13 -2.16
N PHE A 67 19.47 2.06 -1.41
CA PHE A 67 18.90 2.14 -0.06
C PHE A 67 19.81 2.99 0.86
N GLU A 68 21.11 2.68 0.84
CA GLU A 68 22.10 3.37 1.65
C GLU A 68 22.33 4.79 1.11
N GLY A 69 22.27 5.77 2.01
CA GLY A 69 22.47 7.18 1.66
C GLY A 69 21.31 7.84 0.91
N ASN A 70 20.18 7.16 0.75
CA ASN A 70 18.97 7.70 0.12
C ASN A 70 18.44 8.92 0.89
N ALA A 71 18.44 10.09 0.26
CA ALA A 71 18.08 11.34 0.91
C ALA A 71 16.60 11.37 1.35
N THR A 72 15.69 10.83 0.53
CA THR A 72 14.27 10.70 0.89
C THR A 72 14.10 9.83 2.13
N LEU A 73 14.73 8.66 2.16
CA LEU A 73 14.64 7.74 3.29
C LEU A 73 15.19 8.36 4.58
N LEU A 74 16.32 9.05 4.49
CA LEU A 74 16.91 9.78 5.63
C LEU A 74 16.01 10.92 6.13
N ARG A 75 15.36 11.65 5.22
CA ARG A 75 14.39 12.71 5.58
C ARG A 75 13.23 12.14 6.37
N PHE A 76 12.59 11.09 5.87
CA PHE A 76 11.41 10.50 6.52
C PHE A 76 11.75 9.68 7.78
N SER A 77 12.96 9.10 7.89
CA SER A 77 13.46 8.52 9.14
C SER A 77 13.54 9.58 10.25
N LYS A 78 14.11 10.77 9.95
CA LYS A 78 14.16 11.88 10.90
C LYS A 78 12.76 12.38 11.26
N LEU A 79 11.87 12.46 10.29
CA LEU A 79 10.48 12.88 10.50
C LEU A 79 9.73 11.88 11.38
N ALA A 80 9.94 10.56 11.19
CA ALA A 80 9.39 9.52 12.04
C ALA A 80 9.81 9.70 13.51
N ALA A 81 11.11 9.92 13.74
CA ALA A 81 11.66 10.17 15.09
C ALA A 81 11.11 11.48 15.71
N GLU A 82 11.06 12.56 14.92
CA GLU A 82 10.58 13.86 15.38
C GLU A 82 9.11 13.80 15.85
N LEU A 83 8.27 13.12 15.09
CA LEU A 83 6.83 13.04 15.36
C LEU A 83 6.42 11.85 16.22
N GLY A 84 7.33 10.90 16.47
CA GLY A 84 7.04 9.69 17.21
C GLY A 84 6.07 8.75 16.48
N VAL A 85 6.13 8.69 15.14
CA VAL A 85 5.21 7.91 14.28
C VAL A 85 5.95 6.88 13.43
N VAL A 86 5.26 5.80 13.06
CA VAL A 86 5.78 4.79 12.13
C VAL A 86 5.50 5.23 10.70
N LEU A 87 6.51 5.16 9.84
CA LEU A 87 6.43 5.56 8.43
C LEU A 87 6.93 4.44 7.49
N PRO A 88 6.04 3.75 6.78
CA PRO A 88 6.39 3.00 5.58
C PRO A 88 6.61 3.96 4.40
N ILE A 89 7.81 3.95 3.81
CA ILE A 89 8.22 4.88 2.76
C ILE A 89 8.52 4.14 1.48
N SER A 90 7.73 4.43 0.44
CA SER A 90 7.91 3.89 -0.91
C SER A 90 9.03 4.60 -1.65
N TYR A 91 9.84 3.85 -2.40
CA TYR A 91 10.91 4.40 -3.21
C TYR A 91 11.30 3.46 -4.36
N PHE A 92 11.88 4.02 -5.42
CA PHE A 92 12.50 3.27 -6.50
C PHE A 92 13.91 2.87 -6.08
N GLU A 93 14.11 1.59 -5.77
CA GLU A 93 15.36 1.03 -5.28
C GLU A 93 16.28 0.61 -6.43
N ARG A 94 17.56 0.97 -6.31
CA ARG A 94 18.65 0.36 -7.07
C ARG A 94 19.54 -0.46 -6.13
N ALA A 95 19.57 -1.78 -6.32
CA ALA A 95 20.45 -2.69 -5.60
C ALA A 95 21.46 -3.28 -6.58
N ASN A 96 22.67 -2.71 -6.65
CA ASN A 96 23.68 -2.99 -7.68
C ASN A 96 23.11 -2.80 -9.10
N ASN A 97 22.90 -3.90 -9.83
CA ASN A 97 22.35 -3.92 -11.19
C ASN A 97 20.88 -4.31 -11.26
N SER A 98 20.23 -4.45 -10.11
CA SER A 98 18.80 -4.79 -9.99
C SER A 98 18.00 -3.60 -9.49
N PHE A 99 16.74 -3.53 -9.91
CA PHE A 99 15.85 -2.42 -9.62
C PHE A 99 14.54 -2.94 -9.05
N TYR A 100 14.03 -2.29 -8.00
CA TYR A 100 12.84 -2.76 -7.29
C TYR A 100 11.91 -1.60 -6.93
N ASN A 101 10.63 -1.89 -6.86
CA ASN A 101 9.65 -1.06 -6.20
C ASN A 101 9.62 -1.47 -4.72
N SER A 102 10.07 -0.60 -3.84
CA SER A 102 10.40 -0.97 -2.46
C SER A 102 9.76 -0.07 -1.43
N ILE A 103 9.55 -0.62 -0.23
CA ILE A 103 9.10 0.09 0.97
C ILE A 103 10.15 -0.09 2.06
N ALA A 104 10.68 1.01 2.59
CA ALA A 104 11.45 1.02 3.83
C ALA A 104 10.52 1.36 5.00
N VAL A 105 10.63 0.66 6.12
CA VAL A 105 9.77 0.86 7.29
C VAL A 105 10.58 1.44 8.43
N TYR A 106 10.22 2.65 8.84
CA TYR A 106 10.83 3.35 9.98
C TYR A 106 9.93 3.31 11.20
N ASP A 107 10.47 2.94 12.35
CA ASP A 107 9.76 2.97 13.62
C ASP A 107 9.65 4.40 14.17
N ALA A 108 8.91 4.56 15.24
CA ALA A 108 8.61 5.84 15.89
C ALA A 108 9.83 6.56 16.49
N ASP A 109 10.97 5.90 16.58
CA ASP A 109 12.27 6.49 16.95
C ASP A 109 13.16 6.79 15.73
N GLY A 110 12.64 6.58 14.51
CA GLY A 110 13.36 6.72 13.26
C GLY A 110 14.26 5.55 12.90
N SER A 111 14.32 4.50 13.72
CA SER A 111 15.10 3.31 13.39
C SER A 111 14.47 2.52 12.25
N LEU A 112 15.32 1.92 11.41
CA LEU A 112 14.87 1.05 10.32
C LEU A 112 14.46 -0.31 10.87
N LEU A 113 13.21 -0.71 10.62
CA LEU A 113 12.71 -2.05 10.92
C LEU A 113 13.02 -3.07 9.81
N GLY A 114 13.22 -2.59 8.60
CA GLY A 114 13.52 -3.39 7.42
C GLY A 114 12.88 -2.83 6.16
N HIS A 115 12.93 -3.61 5.09
CA HIS A 115 12.31 -3.23 3.81
C HIS A 115 11.55 -4.40 3.19
N TYR A 116 10.61 -4.08 2.30
CA TYR A 116 9.85 -4.99 1.47
C TYR A 116 10.00 -4.58 0.02
N ARG A 117 10.22 -5.53 -0.88
CA ARG A 117 10.23 -5.36 -2.33
C ARG A 117 8.94 -5.93 -2.90
N LYS A 118 8.21 -5.16 -3.69
CA LYS A 118 6.93 -5.53 -4.32
C LYS A 118 7.05 -6.87 -5.02
N THR A 119 6.24 -7.83 -4.61
CA THR A 119 6.30 -9.21 -5.10
C THR A 119 5.74 -9.34 -6.51
N HIS A 120 4.55 -8.78 -6.75
CA HIS A 120 3.84 -8.88 -8.02
C HIS A 120 4.01 -7.59 -8.81
N ILE A 121 4.63 -7.68 -9.97
CA ILE A 121 4.90 -6.53 -10.84
C ILE A 121 3.90 -6.53 -11.99
N PRO A 122 3.04 -5.50 -12.13
CA PRO A 122 2.11 -5.40 -13.25
C PRO A 122 2.80 -5.12 -14.57
N ASP A 123 2.12 -5.46 -15.66
CA ASP A 123 2.47 -5.06 -17.00
C ASP A 123 1.21 -4.85 -17.82
N GLY A 124 1.09 -3.66 -18.39
CA GLY A 124 -0.06 -3.26 -19.20
C GLY A 124 0.12 -1.83 -19.67
N GLU A 125 -0.71 -1.41 -20.62
CA GLU A 125 -0.67 -0.04 -21.13
C GLU A 125 -0.90 0.95 -19.98
N GLY A 126 0.00 1.92 -19.82
CA GLY A 126 0.00 2.88 -18.73
C GLY A 126 0.57 2.35 -17.40
N TYR A 127 0.74 1.03 -17.23
CA TYR A 127 1.24 0.38 -16.01
C TYR A 127 2.41 -0.58 -16.33
N GLN A 128 3.43 -0.09 -17.05
CA GLN A 128 4.53 -0.90 -17.61
C GLN A 128 5.67 -1.08 -16.59
N GLU A 129 5.33 -1.53 -15.39
CA GLU A 129 6.30 -1.66 -14.30
C GLU A 129 7.37 -2.72 -14.55
N LYS A 130 7.07 -3.77 -15.32
CA LYS A 130 8.06 -4.83 -15.66
C LYS A 130 9.26 -4.33 -16.46
N PHE A 131 9.14 -3.16 -17.10
CA PHE A 131 10.29 -2.54 -17.76
C PHE A 131 11.33 -2.05 -16.76
N TYR A 132 10.89 -1.63 -15.57
CA TYR A 132 11.75 -1.03 -14.54
C TYR A 132 12.12 -1.98 -13.41
N PHE A 133 11.18 -2.82 -12.95
CA PHE A 133 11.32 -3.53 -11.69
C PHE A 133 11.48 -5.04 -11.85
N ASN A 134 12.44 -5.57 -11.12
CA ASN A 134 12.50 -6.99 -10.83
C ASN A 134 11.36 -7.38 -9.87
N PRO A 135 10.82 -8.60 -9.97
CA PRO A 135 9.98 -9.14 -8.90
C PRO A 135 10.71 -9.12 -7.56
N GLY A 136 9.97 -8.77 -6.50
CA GLY A 136 10.54 -8.71 -5.15
C GLY A 136 11.01 -10.08 -4.65
N ASP A 137 12.12 -10.08 -3.95
CA ASP A 137 12.80 -11.28 -3.43
C ASP A 137 12.84 -11.35 -1.90
N THR A 138 12.18 -10.41 -1.22
CA THR A 138 12.13 -10.37 0.25
C THR A 138 11.12 -11.34 0.85
N GLY A 139 10.21 -11.89 0.04
CA GLY A 139 9.00 -12.56 0.50
C GLY A 139 8.05 -11.58 1.20
N PHE A 140 6.85 -12.06 1.55
CA PHE A 140 5.92 -11.28 2.37
C PHE A 140 6.45 -11.13 3.78
N ARG A 141 6.47 -9.89 4.30
CA ARG A 141 7.09 -9.57 5.58
C ARG A 141 6.17 -8.75 6.46
N VAL A 142 6.25 -9.03 7.76
CA VAL A 142 5.64 -8.20 8.80
C VAL A 142 6.72 -7.45 9.58
N PHE A 143 6.35 -6.30 10.10
CA PHE A 143 7.26 -5.43 10.85
C PHE A 143 6.67 -5.19 12.24
N LYS A 144 7.44 -5.52 13.27
CA LYS A 144 7.08 -5.26 14.66
C LYS A 144 7.45 -3.83 14.98
N THR A 145 6.44 -2.96 15.01
CA THR A 145 6.62 -1.55 15.33
C THR A 145 6.40 -1.31 16.82
N ARG A 146 6.71 -0.10 17.28
CA ARG A 146 6.40 0.35 18.64
C ARG A 146 4.92 0.16 19.01
N PHE A 147 4.00 0.20 18.06
CA PHE A 147 2.55 0.23 18.32
C PHE A 147 1.88 -1.12 18.09
N CYS A 148 2.21 -1.82 17.01
CA CYS A 148 1.67 -3.12 16.65
C CYS A 148 2.50 -3.80 15.55
N THR A 149 2.17 -5.04 15.21
CA THR A 149 2.76 -5.72 14.06
C THR A 149 2.00 -5.33 12.79
N ILE A 150 2.70 -4.78 11.80
CA ILE A 150 2.10 -4.39 10.52
C ILE A 150 2.53 -5.31 9.39
N GLY A 151 1.63 -5.59 8.46
CA GLY A 151 1.90 -6.25 7.19
C GLY A 151 1.84 -5.23 6.06
N ILE A 152 2.80 -5.28 5.13
CA ILE A 152 2.85 -4.36 3.99
C ILE A 152 2.92 -5.15 2.70
N ALA A 153 2.07 -4.78 1.74
CA ALA A 153 2.13 -5.21 0.35
C ALA A 153 1.86 -3.98 -0.54
N VAL A 154 2.34 -3.99 -1.79
CA VAL A 154 2.36 -2.77 -2.62
C VAL A 154 1.50 -2.94 -3.85
N CYS A 155 0.54 -2.04 -4.05
CA CYS A 155 -0.25 -1.85 -5.26
C CYS A 155 -0.76 -3.18 -5.86
N TRP A 156 -0.11 -3.69 -6.92
CA TRP A 156 -0.51 -4.91 -7.62
C TRP A 156 -0.63 -6.15 -6.72
N ASP A 157 0.13 -6.21 -5.62
CA ASP A 157 -0.03 -7.25 -4.59
C ASP A 157 -1.46 -7.30 -4.01
N GLN A 158 -2.20 -6.19 -4.10
CA GLN A 158 -3.56 -6.07 -3.60
C GLN A 158 -4.58 -6.98 -4.30
N TRP A 159 -4.27 -7.45 -5.51
CA TRP A 159 -5.16 -8.34 -6.25
C TRP A 159 -5.04 -9.81 -5.85
N PHE A 160 -4.01 -10.14 -5.04
CA PHE A 160 -3.67 -11.50 -4.64
C PHE A 160 -4.08 -11.76 -3.18
N PRO A 161 -5.16 -12.54 -2.93
CA PRO A 161 -5.59 -12.92 -1.58
C PRO A 161 -4.48 -13.58 -0.76
N GLU A 162 -3.56 -14.26 -1.43
CA GLU A 162 -2.40 -14.92 -0.84
C GLU A 162 -1.49 -13.94 -0.10
N SER A 163 -1.31 -12.72 -0.61
CA SER A 163 -0.48 -11.70 0.02
C SER A 163 -1.06 -11.28 1.37
N ALA A 164 -2.35 -10.94 1.41
CA ALA A 164 -3.03 -10.56 2.64
C ALA A 164 -3.05 -11.70 3.66
N ARG A 165 -3.32 -12.93 3.20
CA ARG A 165 -3.35 -14.12 4.06
C ARG A 165 -1.97 -14.47 4.60
N ALA A 166 -0.91 -14.39 3.78
CA ALA A 166 0.46 -14.63 4.22
C ALA A 166 0.88 -13.64 5.31
N LEU A 167 0.59 -12.35 5.14
CA LEU A 167 0.88 -11.32 6.13
C LEU A 167 0.10 -11.55 7.44
N ALA A 168 -1.20 -11.88 7.34
CA ALA A 168 -2.03 -12.15 8.51
C ALA A 168 -1.55 -13.40 9.28
N LEU A 169 -1.11 -14.45 8.59
CA LEU A 169 -0.52 -15.66 9.19
C LEU A 169 0.80 -15.39 9.90
N GLN A 170 1.59 -14.42 9.41
CA GLN A 170 2.81 -13.97 10.07
C GLN A 170 2.55 -13.06 11.27
N GLY A 171 1.28 -12.77 11.58
CA GLY A 171 0.88 -12.00 12.75
C GLY A 171 0.61 -10.52 12.49
N ALA A 172 0.39 -10.10 11.25
CA ALA A 172 -0.05 -8.74 10.96
C ALA A 172 -1.36 -8.42 11.71
N GLU A 173 -1.37 -7.29 12.38
CA GLU A 173 -2.52 -6.76 13.11
C GLU A 173 -3.23 -5.66 12.32
N VAL A 174 -2.50 -5.01 11.39
CA VAL A 174 -3.01 -4.07 10.40
C VAL A 174 -2.29 -4.32 9.08
N LEU A 175 -3.03 -4.29 7.97
CA LEU A 175 -2.49 -4.42 6.62
C LEU A 175 -2.38 -3.05 5.96
N PHE A 176 -1.27 -2.78 5.27
CA PHE A 176 -1.00 -1.53 4.58
C PHE A 176 -0.70 -1.76 3.10
N TYR A 177 -1.37 -0.98 2.24
CA TYR A 177 -1.22 -1.05 0.79
C TYR A 177 -1.02 0.35 0.21
N PRO A 178 0.24 0.84 0.11
CA PRO A 178 0.53 1.98 -0.74
C PRO A 178 0.29 1.59 -2.20
N THR A 179 -0.37 2.48 -2.96
CA THR A 179 -0.81 2.13 -4.30
C THR A 179 -0.73 3.32 -5.26
N ALA A 180 -0.74 3.01 -6.57
CA ALA A 180 -0.90 3.93 -7.67
C ALA A 180 -1.86 3.29 -8.67
N ILE A 181 -3.17 3.54 -8.52
CA ILE A 181 -4.22 2.99 -9.36
C ILE A 181 -5.18 4.08 -9.81
N GLY A 182 -5.57 4.02 -11.08
CA GLY A 182 -6.42 5.02 -11.72
C GLY A 182 -7.18 4.46 -12.91
N SER A 183 -7.44 5.32 -13.89
CA SER A 183 -8.08 4.93 -15.16
C SER A 183 -7.21 3.94 -15.94
N GLU A 184 -7.87 3.16 -16.79
CA GLU A 184 -7.21 2.18 -17.64
C GLU A 184 -7.06 2.78 -19.05
N PRO A 185 -5.82 3.17 -19.49
CA PRO A 185 -5.64 3.81 -20.80
C PRO A 185 -6.13 2.96 -21.99
N GLN A 186 -6.03 1.63 -21.89
CA GLN A 186 -6.47 0.68 -22.92
C GLN A 186 -7.98 0.46 -22.96
N ASP A 187 -8.70 0.83 -21.90
CA ASP A 187 -10.15 0.67 -21.80
C ASP A 187 -10.78 1.85 -21.03
N PRO A 188 -11.02 2.98 -21.71
CA PRO A 188 -11.60 4.16 -21.07
C PRO A 188 -12.99 3.96 -20.45
N GLY A 189 -13.67 2.86 -20.79
CA GLY A 189 -14.98 2.47 -20.23
C GLY A 189 -14.87 1.71 -18.91
N LEU A 190 -13.70 1.21 -18.59
CA LEU A 190 -13.48 0.44 -17.36
C LEU A 190 -13.29 1.35 -16.16
N ASN A 191 -14.16 1.20 -15.16
CA ASN A 191 -13.98 1.78 -13.84
C ASN A 191 -13.54 0.68 -12.84
N SER A 192 -12.25 0.58 -12.60
CA SER A 192 -11.67 -0.43 -11.69
C SER A 192 -11.83 -0.09 -10.20
N TYR A 193 -12.22 1.15 -9.86
CA TYR A 193 -12.32 1.61 -8.47
C TYR A 193 -13.25 0.75 -7.60
N PRO A 194 -14.52 0.44 -8.01
CA PRO A 194 -15.39 -0.39 -7.17
C PRO A 194 -14.87 -1.82 -6.99
N HIS A 195 -14.18 -2.36 -8.00
CA HIS A 195 -13.56 -3.68 -7.90
C HIS A 195 -12.40 -3.64 -6.89
N TRP A 196 -11.50 -2.66 -7.01
CA TRP A 196 -10.42 -2.44 -6.06
C TRP A 196 -10.92 -2.36 -4.61
N CYS A 197 -11.91 -1.52 -4.34
CA CYS A 197 -12.48 -1.39 -2.99
C CYS A 197 -13.02 -2.72 -2.46
N ARG A 198 -13.75 -3.49 -3.26
CA ARG A 198 -14.33 -4.78 -2.84
C ARG A 198 -13.25 -5.81 -2.51
N VAL A 199 -12.20 -5.90 -3.34
CA VAL A 199 -11.09 -6.82 -3.10
C VAL A 199 -10.40 -6.48 -1.79
N MET A 200 -10.09 -5.20 -1.57
CA MET A 200 -9.42 -4.73 -0.36
C MET A 200 -10.28 -4.93 0.90
N GLN A 201 -11.58 -4.63 0.82
CA GLN A 201 -12.54 -4.93 1.90
C GLN A 201 -12.63 -6.45 2.16
N GLY A 202 -12.57 -7.26 1.10
CA GLY A 202 -12.51 -8.72 1.20
C GLY A 202 -11.27 -9.21 1.96
N HIS A 203 -10.11 -8.59 1.73
CA HIS A 203 -8.89 -8.91 2.49
C HIS A 203 -9.02 -8.59 3.97
N ALA A 204 -9.58 -7.43 4.30
CA ALA A 204 -9.83 -7.05 5.69
C ALA A 204 -10.77 -8.05 6.36
N GLY A 205 -11.94 -8.32 5.75
CA GLY A 205 -12.97 -9.21 6.30
C GLY A 205 -12.52 -10.67 6.39
N ALA A 206 -11.87 -11.20 5.33
CA ALA A 206 -11.39 -12.58 5.31
C ALA A 206 -10.28 -12.87 6.34
N ASN A 207 -9.56 -11.84 6.79
CA ASN A 207 -8.50 -11.97 7.79
C ASN A 207 -8.89 -11.40 9.17
N LEU A 208 -10.06 -10.79 9.31
CA LEU A 208 -10.46 -10.02 10.49
C LEU A 208 -9.33 -9.08 10.93
N THR A 209 -8.86 -8.26 9.99
CA THR A 209 -7.68 -7.42 10.16
C THR A 209 -7.94 -6.05 9.53
N PRO A 210 -7.83 -4.94 10.28
CA PRO A 210 -7.92 -3.61 9.69
C PRO A 210 -6.97 -3.44 8.52
N LEU A 211 -7.39 -2.63 7.53
CA LEU A 211 -6.62 -2.41 6.32
C LEU A 211 -6.58 -0.92 5.97
N VAL A 212 -5.42 -0.45 5.54
CA VAL A 212 -5.16 0.93 5.12
C VAL A 212 -4.68 0.92 3.67
N ALA A 213 -5.39 1.60 2.79
CA ALA A 213 -5.01 1.81 1.39
C ALA A 213 -4.76 3.28 1.13
N SER A 214 -3.59 3.62 0.59
CA SER A 214 -3.21 4.99 0.25
C SER A 214 -2.89 5.06 -1.24
N ASN A 215 -3.68 5.84 -1.99
CA ASN A 215 -3.57 6.01 -3.43
C ASN A 215 -3.21 7.45 -3.78
N ARG A 216 -2.59 7.65 -4.92
CA ARG A 216 -2.39 8.98 -5.49
C ARG A 216 -3.66 9.51 -6.15
N VAL A 217 -3.74 10.82 -6.41
CA VAL A 217 -4.88 11.48 -7.03
C VAL A 217 -4.45 12.44 -8.12
N GLY A 218 -5.30 12.61 -9.14
CA GLY A 218 -5.12 13.59 -10.19
C GLY A 218 -4.68 13.02 -11.54
N LEU A 219 -4.69 13.88 -12.55
CA LEU A 219 -4.32 13.51 -13.90
C LEU A 219 -2.80 13.61 -14.07
N GLU A 220 -2.18 12.52 -14.49
CA GLU A 220 -0.78 12.48 -14.87
C GLU A 220 -0.64 12.09 -16.35
N LYS A 221 0.04 12.97 -17.10
CA LYS A 221 0.27 12.79 -18.55
C LYS A 221 1.71 12.45 -18.82
N MET A 222 1.92 11.39 -19.59
CA MET A 222 3.21 10.98 -20.09
C MET A 222 3.21 11.01 -21.63
N SER A 223 4.26 10.47 -22.28
CA SER A 223 4.38 10.59 -23.72
C SER A 223 3.41 9.70 -24.51
N ARG A 224 2.95 8.61 -23.94
CA ARG A 224 2.12 7.61 -24.63
C ARG A 224 0.74 7.41 -24.02
N SER A 225 0.57 7.80 -22.75
CA SER A 225 -0.68 7.60 -22.04
C SER A 225 -0.96 8.74 -21.06
N GLU A 226 -2.19 8.80 -20.61
CA GLU A 226 -2.57 9.61 -19.45
C GLU A 226 -3.39 8.73 -18.50
N ILE A 227 -3.14 8.88 -17.21
CA ILE A 227 -3.90 8.20 -16.16
C ILE A 227 -4.50 9.24 -15.23
N THR A 228 -5.80 9.15 -15.01
CA THR A 228 -6.46 9.83 -13.91
C THR A 228 -6.45 8.91 -12.71
N PHE A 229 -5.51 9.12 -11.80
CA PHE A 229 -5.51 8.46 -10.51
C PHE A 229 -6.70 8.92 -9.69
N TYR A 230 -7.55 7.99 -9.28
CA TYR A 230 -8.85 8.37 -8.73
C TYR A 230 -8.81 8.72 -7.23
N GLY A 231 -7.68 8.58 -6.56
CA GLY A 231 -7.60 8.78 -5.12
C GLY A 231 -8.44 7.73 -4.39
N GLY A 232 -9.38 8.20 -3.59
CA GLY A 232 -10.27 7.31 -2.86
C GLY A 232 -9.56 6.46 -1.81
N SER A 233 -8.43 6.93 -1.28
CA SER A 233 -7.71 6.28 -0.19
C SER A 233 -8.63 6.04 0.98
N PHE A 234 -8.54 4.87 1.62
CA PHE A 234 -9.47 4.50 2.67
C PHE A 234 -8.85 3.63 3.76
N ILE A 235 -9.57 3.55 4.88
CA ILE A 235 -9.28 2.67 5.99
C ILE A 235 -10.50 1.77 6.20
N ALA A 236 -10.29 0.46 6.10
CA ALA A 236 -11.31 -0.54 6.38
C ALA A 236 -11.13 -1.13 7.79
N GLY A 237 -12.24 -1.42 8.45
CA GLY A 237 -12.26 -2.15 9.71
C GLY A 237 -12.10 -3.67 9.52
N PRO A 238 -11.97 -4.42 10.62
CA PRO A 238 -11.70 -5.85 10.58
C PRO A 238 -12.81 -6.69 9.94
N ASN A 239 -14.01 -6.16 9.80
CA ASN A 239 -15.12 -6.83 9.12
C ASN A 239 -15.25 -6.42 7.63
N GLY A 240 -14.30 -5.61 7.13
CA GLY A 240 -14.28 -5.11 5.76
C GLY A 240 -15.09 -3.82 5.55
N GLU A 241 -15.72 -3.27 6.58
CA GLU A 241 -16.43 -1.99 6.50
C GLU A 241 -15.50 -0.81 6.31
N ILE A 242 -15.81 0.14 5.43
CA ILE A 242 -15.06 1.38 5.29
C ILE A 242 -15.32 2.27 6.49
N ARG A 243 -14.29 2.58 7.27
CA ARG A 243 -14.30 3.40 8.47
C ARG A 243 -14.00 4.88 8.18
N ALA A 244 -13.17 5.13 7.21
CA ALA A 244 -12.85 6.48 6.71
C ALA A 244 -12.36 6.39 5.27
N GLN A 245 -12.59 7.46 4.50
CA GLN A 245 -12.21 7.57 3.10
C GLN A 245 -11.89 9.03 2.77
N ILE A 246 -10.88 9.25 1.92
CA ILE A 246 -10.53 10.56 1.37
C ILE A 246 -11.16 10.67 -0.02
N GLY A 247 -11.71 11.85 -0.34
CA GLY A 247 -12.27 12.10 -1.66
C GLY A 247 -13.66 11.54 -1.92
N SER A 248 -14.29 10.97 -0.90
CA SER A 248 -15.69 10.60 -0.94
C SER A 248 -16.53 11.77 -0.44
N LYS A 249 -17.16 12.54 -1.33
CA LYS A 249 -18.41 13.20 -0.95
C LYS A 249 -19.45 12.10 -0.77
N THR A 250 -20.28 12.24 0.22
CA THR A 250 -21.38 11.35 0.63
C THR A 250 -22.42 11.00 -0.46
N ASP A 251 -22.13 11.30 -1.71
CA ASP A 251 -22.99 11.03 -2.86
C ASP A 251 -22.68 9.70 -3.54
N CYS A 252 -22.26 8.70 -2.77
CA CYS A 252 -22.32 7.31 -3.23
C CYS A 252 -23.78 6.89 -3.39
N LYS A 253 -24.42 7.32 -4.45
CA LYS A 253 -25.63 6.65 -4.93
C LYS A 253 -25.17 5.25 -5.35
N ASP A 254 -25.77 4.24 -4.75
CA ASP A 254 -25.53 2.82 -5.05
C ASP A 254 -24.15 2.23 -4.68
N GLY A 255 -23.42 2.84 -3.74
CA GLY A 255 -22.12 2.30 -3.30
C GLY A 255 -20.99 2.48 -4.31
N PHE A 256 -21.17 3.33 -5.32
CA PHE A 256 -20.16 3.64 -6.32
C PHE A 256 -19.60 5.05 -6.11
N PHE A 257 -18.28 5.12 -6.00
CA PHE A 257 -17.53 6.38 -6.03
C PHE A 257 -17.56 6.93 -7.47
N ASP A 258 -17.93 8.21 -7.62
CA ASP A 258 -17.73 8.94 -8.87
C ASP A 258 -16.32 9.54 -8.86
N PRO A 259 -15.40 9.09 -9.72
CA PRO A 259 -14.01 9.55 -9.72
C PRO A 259 -13.82 10.96 -10.29
N ARG A 260 -14.90 11.73 -10.50
CA ARG A 260 -14.81 13.05 -11.08
C ARG A 260 -14.10 14.08 -10.19
N PRO A 261 -13.42 15.04 -10.78
CA PRO A 261 -12.08 15.49 -10.49
C PRO A 261 -12.02 16.71 -9.56
N GLU A 262 -12.66 16.70 -8.43
CA GLU A 262 -12.20 17.62 -7.40
C GLU A 262 -11.06 16.90 -6.67
N ARG A 263 -9.83 17.30 -7.00
CA ARG A 263 -8.62 16.81 -6.34
C ARG A 263 -8.77 17.00 -4.83
N ILE A 264 -9.12 15.94 -4.13
CA ILE A 264 -9.17 16.01 -2.68
C ILE A 264 -7.87 15.40 -2.18
N GLU A 265 -6.96 16.27 -1.77
CA GLU A 265 -5.77 15.90 -1.02
C GLU A 265 -6.05 15.96 0.46
N GLY A 266 -5.42 15.10 1.25
CA GLY A 266 -5.60 15.12 2.69
C GLY A 266 -5.25 13.81 3.37
N VAL A 267 -5.70 13.70 4.61
CA VAL A 267 -5.47 12.53 5.46
C VAL A 267 -6.76 12.06 6.10
N ALA A 268 -6.90 10.74 6.22
CA ALA A 268 -7.92 10.12 7.06
C ALA A 268 -7.25 9.36 8.21
N VAL A 269 -7.81 9.43 9.40
CA VAL A 269 -7.27 8.79 10.62
C VAL A 269 -8.37 7.99 11.30
N VAL A 270 -8.06 6.75 11.67
CA VAL A 270 -8.98 5.85 12.42
C VAL A 270 -8.21 5.16 13.53
N SER A 271 -8.81 5.10 14.72
CA SER A 271 -8.29 4.33 15.84
C SER A 271 -8.97 2.97 15.94
N PHE A 272 -8.18 1.93 16.20
CA PHE A 272 -8.64 0.56 16.45
C PHE A 272 -8.22 0.10 17.84
N ASP A 273 -9.11 -0.62 18.50
CA ASP A 273 -8.78 -1.44 19.68
C ASP A 273 -8.31 -2.81 19.18
N LEU A 274 -6.99 -2.98 19.10
CA LEU A 274 -6.40 -4.20 18.57
C LEU A 274 -6.60 -5.41 19.49
N GLU A 275 -6.84 -5.21 20.79
CA GLU A 275 -7.19 -6.29 21.70
C GLU A 275 -8.58 -6.85 21.36
N ALA A 276 -9.54 -5.98 21.17
CA ALA A 276 -10.87 -6.37 20.70
C ALA A 276 -10.83 -7.11 19.36
N VAL A 277 -9.99 -6.64 18.41
CA VAL A 277 -9.78 -7.30 17.11
C VAL A 277 -9.17 -8.69 17.28
N ARG A 278 -8.16 -8.86 18.16
CA ARG A 278 -7.54 -10.17 18.46
C ARG A 278 -8.57 -11.15 19.02
N TRP A 279 -9.40 -10.71 19.96
CA TRP A 279 -10.46 -11.54 20.56
C TRP A 279 -11.54 -11.92 19.54
N GLN A 280 -11.98 -10.98 18.71
CA GLN A 280 -12.91 -11.26 17.62
C GLN A 280 -12.34 -12.32 16.66
N ARG A 281 -11.07 -12.16 16.24
CA ARG A 281 -10.39 -13.11 15.35
C ARG A 281 -10.28 -14.50 15.98
N ALA A 282 -9.92 -14.58 17.25
CA ALA A 282 -9.79 -15.84 17.97
C ALA A 282 -11.16 -16.54 18.14
N SER A 283 -12.18 -15.80 18.55
CA SER A 283 -13.53 -16.35 18.79
C SER A 283 -14.24 -16.79 17.50
N TRP A 284 -14.01 -16.06 16.38
CA TRP A 284 -14.57 -16.43 15.08
C TRP A 284 -13.95 -17.72 14.50
N GLY A 285 -12.71 -18.04 14.88
CA GLY A 285 -12.06 -19.32 14.56
C GLY A 285 -11.49 -19.46 13.16
N LEU A 286 -11.46 -18.41 12.32
CA LEU A 286 -11.00 -18.48 10.92
C LEU A 286 -9.60 -19.10 10.77
N PHE A 287 -8.67 -18.79 11.67
CA PHE A 287 -7.30 -19.30 11.62
C PHE A 287 -7.18 -20.70 12.21
N ARG A 288 -8.03 -21.06 13.20
CA ARG A 288 -8.10 -22.40 13.80
C ARG A 288 -8.62 -23.43 12.79
N ASP A 289 -9.64 -23.05 12.01
CA ASP A 289 -10.39 -23.95 11.13
C ASP A 289 -9.75 -24.06 9.73
N ARG A 290 -8.58 -23.45 9.53
CA ARG A 290 -7.84 -23.59 8.26
C ARG A 290 -7.41 -25.04 8.01
N ARG A 291 -7.43 -25.40 6.73
CA ARG A 291 -7.01 -26.72 6.24
C ARG A 291 -5.82 -26.58 5.27
N PRO A 292 -4.60 -26.26 5.76
CA PRO A 292 -3.41 -26.07 4.90
C PRO A 292 -3.10 -27.29 4.04
N ASP A 293 -3.45 -28.49 4.53
CA ASP A 293 -3.35 -29.77 3.82
C ASP A 293 -4.18 -29.82 2.53
N MET A 294 -5.21 -28.98 2.41
CA MET A 294 -6.09 -28.89 1.23
C MET A 294 -5.69 -27.77 0.24
N TYR A 295 -4.69 -26.96 0.57
CA TYR A 295 -4.33 -25.77 -0.21
C TYR A 295 -3.19 -26.03 -1.21
N GLY A 296 -2.87 -27.30 -1.49
CA GLY A 296 -1.84 -27.66 -2.47
C GLY A 296 -1.95 -26.96 -3.83
N PRO A 297 -3.15 -26.81 -4.43
CA PRO A 297 -3.32 -26.09 -5.70
C PRO A 297 -2.80 -24.65 -5.70
N LEU A 298 -2.76 -23.98 -4.55
CA LEU A 298 -2.22 -22.61 -4.44
C LEU A 298 -0.70 -22.54 -4.60
N MET A 299 0.00 -23.68 -4.58
CA MET A 299 1.46 -23.75 -4.71
C MET A 299 1.91 -23.97 -6.15
N THR A 300 1.00 -24.03 -7.11
CA THR A 300 1.29 -24.20 -8.54
C THR A 300 0.53 -23.16 -9.36
N SER A 301 1.08 -22.76 -10.51
CA SER A 301 0.48 -21.73 -11.36
C SER A 301 -0.82 -22.19 -12.05
N ASP A 302 -0.99 -23.50 -12.24
CA ASP A 302 -2.12 -24.11 -12.97
C ASP A 302 -3.09 -24.91 -12.07
N GLY A 303 -2.84 -24.92 -10.75
CA GLY A 303 -3.63 -25.70 -9.79
C GLY A 303 -3.41 -27.20 -9.86
N LEU A 304 -2.53 -27.69 -10.72
CA LEU A 304 -2.24 -29.13 -10.84
C LEU A 304 -1.23 -29.56 -9.77
N ASN A 305 -1.56 -30.60 -9.02
CA ASN A 305 -0.72 -31.17 -7.97
C ASN A 305 0.55 -31.84 -8.53
N LYS A 306 1.50 -31.05 -9.00
CA LYS A 306 2.82 -31.50 -9.43
C LYS A 306 3.92 -31.30 -8.37
N HIS A 307 3.57 -30.67 -7.24
CA HIS A 307 4.53 -30.43 -6.17
C HIS A 307 4.75 -31.71 -5.35
N PRO A 308 6.00 -32.15 -5.14
CA PRO A 308 6.29 -33.42 -4.42
C PRO A 308 5.76 -33.45 -2.97
N ASN A 309 5.46 -32.30 -2.39
CA ASN A 309 4.91 -32.17 -1.03
C ASN A 309 3.37 -32.08 -0.99
N CYS A 310 2.69 -32.22 -2.12
CA CYS A 310 1.22 -32.21 -2.25
C CYS A 310 0.70 -33.63 -2.47
N ARG A 311 1.09 -34.61 -1.63
CA ARG A 311 0.51 -35.94 -1.57
C ARG A 311 -0.50 -36.06 -0.45
#